data_65d8901a3199392824315fa76e999d51
#
_entry.id   65d8901a3199392824315fa76e999d51
#
_cell.length_a   1.000
_cell.length_b   1.000
_cell.length_c   1.000
_cell.angle_alpha   90.00
_cell.angle_beta   90.00
_cell.angle_gamma   90.00
#
_symmetry.space_group_name_H-M   'P 1'
#
loop_
_entity.id
_entity.type
_entity.pdbx_description
1 polymer ?
#
loop_
_entity_poly.entity_id
_entity_poly.type
_entity_poly.pdbx_seq_one_letter_code
_entity_poly.pdbx_strand_id
1 'polypeptide(L)'
;MRSFDMKYSVLMPVYRKENPFYFYRAALSMMKQSVSPDEFVLVCDGPLTEELDAVIRKLEETWSEQIKIVRLPENRGIGPALAAGVESCRNNLIARMDSDDIACPERCEKQLVQFRGNPALALASGAIAEFEMDSLEKAANMQWTIDTPKEPVKIPEDCCITGTRTLPCGYEEILIFA
;
A
#
# COMPACT_ATOMS: atom_id res chain seq x y z
N MET A 1 8.32 24.88 0.80
CA MET A 1 7.46 23.71 0.50
C MET A 1 8.08 22.99 -0.69
N ARG A 2 8.66 21.79 -0.51
CA ARG A 2 9.20 21.03 -1.65
C ARG A 2 7.99 20.31 -2.28
N SER A 3 7.60 20.75 -3.47
CA SER A 3 6.61 20.02 -4.27
C SER A 3 7.20 18.65 -4.62
N PHE A 4 6.60 17.58 -4.12
CA PHE A 4 6.87 16.23 -4.61
C PHE A 4 6.09 16.07 -5.91
N ASP A 5 6.78 16.24 -7.05
CA ASP A 5 6.18 16.14 -8.38
C ASP A 5 5.87 14.68 -8.83
N MET A 6 6.24 13.68 -8.01
CA MET A 6 6.00 12.28 -8.34
C MET A 6 4.62 11.85 -7.82
N LYS A 7 3.75 11.53 -8.75
CA LYS A 7 2.41 11.00 -8.47
C LYS A 7 2.47 9.50 -8.26
N TYR A 8 1.68 8.98 -7.30
CA TYR A 8 1.60 7.56 -7.04
C TYR A 8 0.19 7.13 -6.64
N SER A 9 -0.12 5.87 -6.91
CA SER A 9 -1.34 5.20 -6.47
C SER A 9 -1.03 4.29 -5.29
N VAL A 10 -1.88 4.28 -4.29
CA VAL A 10 -1.90 3.21 -3.28
C VAL A 10 -2.72 2.05 -3.83
N LEU A 11 -2.26 0.83 -3.66
CA LEU A 11 -2.98 -0.39 -4.00
C LEU A 11 -3.14 -1.27 -2.76
N MET A 12 -4.37 -1.51 -2.34
CA MET A 12 -4.70 -2.31 -1.17
C MET A 12 -5.77 -3.36 -1.53
N PRO A 13 -5.44 -4.67 -1.49
CA PRO A 13 -6.44 -5.72 -1.58
C PRO A 13 -7.08 -5.96 -0.20
N VAL A 14 -8.37 -6.28 -0.19
CA VAL A 14 -9.10 -6.69 1.01
C VAL A 14 -10.02 -7.86 0.68
N TYR A 15 -10.19 -8.80 1.61
CA TYR A 15 -11.06 -9.95 1.44
C TYR A 15 -11.93 -10.19 2.68
N ARG A 16 -12.94 -11.06 2.57
CA ARG A 16 -14.01 -11.23 3.56
C ARG A 16 -13.58 -11.62 4.99
N LYS A 17 -12.36 -12.16 5.18
CA LYS A 17 -11.88 -12.58 6.51
C LYS A 17 -11.07 -11.51 7.22
N GLU A 18 -10.89 -10.36 6.57
CA GLU A 18 -10.15 -9.25 7.18
C GLU A 18 -10.88 -8.68 8.39
N ASN A 19 -10.11 -8.17 9.34
CA ASN A 19 -10.66 -7.46 10.49
C ASN A 19 -11.00 -6.01 10.09
N PRO A 20 -12.27 -5.54 10.22
CA PRO A 20 -12.67 -4.20 9.81
C PRO A 20 -11.89 -3.08 10.50
N PHE A 21 -11.48 -3.28 11.75
CA PHE A 21 -10.68 -2.30 12.49
C PHE A 21 -9.26 -2.21 11.94
N TYR A 22 -8.59 -3.34 11.66
CA TYR A 22 -7.24 -3.34 11.09
C TYR A 22 -7.27 -2.73 9.69
N PHE A 23 -8.23 -3.14 8.86
CA PHE A 23 -8.44 -2.58 7.54
C PHE A 23 -8.61 -1.05 7.56
N TYR A 24 -9.46 -0.53 8.45
CA TYR A 24 -9.62 0.92 8.58
C TYR A 24 -8.32 1.62 8.97
N ARG A 25 -7.54 1.04 9.91
CA ARG A 25 -6.26 1.59 10.34
C ARG A 25 -5.20 1.55 9.25
N ALA A 26 -5.12 0.46 8.51
CA ALA A 26 -4.24 0.31 7.35
C ALA A 26 -4.53 1.39 6.30
N ALA A 27 -5.79 1.52 5.89
CA ALA A 27 -6.21 2.53 4.92
C ALA A 27 -5.90 3.95 5.39
N LEU A 28 -6.19 4.29 6.66
CA LEU A 28 -5.85 5.58 7.24
C LEU A 28 -4.36 5.88 7.21
N SER A 29 -3.52 4.88 7.50
CA SER A 29 -2.06 5.05 7.52
C SER A 29 -1.51 5.43 6.14
N MET A 30 -2.11 4.92 5.08
CA MET A 30 -1.73 5.24 3.70
C MET A 30 -2.31 6.57 3.21
N MET A 31 -3.53 6.93 3.62
CA MET A 31 -4.13 8.22 3.27
C MET A 31 -3.48 9.40 4.01
N LYS A 32 -2.87 9.16 5.17
CA LYS A 32 -2.23 10.17 6.02
C LYS A 32 -0.69 10.18 5.90
N GLN A 33 -0.15 9.72 4.79
CA GLN A 33 1.28 9.81 4.50
C GLN A 33 1.75 11.28 4.43
N SER A 34 3.01 11.55 4.78
CA SER A 34 3.63 12.89 4.67
C SER A 34 3.61 13.45 3.24
N VAL A 35 3.65 12.56 2.25
CA VAL A 35 3.33 12.84 0.85
C VAL A 35 2.04 12.09 0.53
N SER A 36 0.94 12.81 0.39
CA SER A 36 -0.38 12.20 0.13
C SER A 36 -0.41 11.47 -1.21
N PRO A 37 -1.08 10.31 -1.30
CA PRO A 37 -1.29 9.63 -2.58
C PRO A 37 -2.22 10.45 -3.48
N ASP A 38 -2.02 10.34 -4.80
CA ASP A 38 -2.95 10.91 -5.79
C ASP A 38 -4.20 10.05 -5.96
N GLU A 39 -4.08 8.77 -5.65
CA GLU A 39 -5.13 7.78 -5.81
C GLU A 39 -4.96 6.64 -4.82
N PHE A 40 -6.08 6.11 -4.35
CA PHE A 40 -6.15 4.90 -3.54
C PHE A 40 -7.05 3.88 -4.23
N VAL A 41 -6.47 2.82 -4.77
CA VAL A 41 -7.19 1.71 -5.39
C VAL A 41 -7.38 0.60 -4.36
N LEU A 42 -8.62 0.39 -3.97
CA LEU A 42 -9.03 -0.66 -3.06
C LEU A 42 -9.67 -1.80 -3.85
N VAL A 43 -9.09 -3.00 -3.76
CA VAL A 43 -9.58 -4.18 -4.47
C VAL A 43 -10.27 -5.12 -3.50
N CYS A 44 -11.58 -5.27 -3.65
CA CYS A 44 -12.38 -6.25 -2.92
C CYS A 44 -12.27 -7.62 -3.61
N ASP A 45 -11.50 -8.54 -3.01
CA ASP A 45 -11.32 -9.89 -3.55
C ASP A 45 -12.53 -10.78 -3.19
N GLY A 46 -13.57 -10.65 -4.00
CA GLY A 46 -14.89 -11.25 -3.82
C GLY A 46 -15.81 -10.45 -2.88
N PRO A 47 -17.01 -10.99 -2.58
CA PRO A 47 -17.96 -10.38 -1.67
C PRO A 47 -17.38 -10.22 -0.26
N LEU A 48 -17.56 -9.03 0.32
CA LEU A 48 -17.12 -8.69 1.67
C LEU A 48 -18.25 -8.88 2.70
N THR A 49 -17.92 -8.70 3.98
CA THR A 49 -18.90 -8.61 5.07
C THR A 49 -19.50 -7.20 5.13
N GLU A 50 -20.67 -7.06 5.77
CA GLU A 50 -21.32 -5.75 5.93
C GLU A 50 -20.44 -4.76 6.72
N GLU A 51 -19.68 -5.25 7.70
CA GLU A 51 -18.77 -4.45 8.50
C GLU A 51 -17.60 -3.90 7.66
N LEU A 52 -17.03 -4.71 6.76
CA LEU A 52 -16.00 -4.28 5.83
C LEU A 52 -16.56 -3.28 4.80
N ASP A 53 -17.77 -3.53 4.28
CA ASP A 53 -18.44 -2.59 3.39
C ASP A 53 -18.79 -1.27 4.09
N ALA A 54 -19.08 -1.29 5.39
CA ALA A 54 -19.28 -0.06 6.17
C ALA A 54 -17.98 0.75 6.30
N VAL A 55 -16.82 0.09 6.45
CA VAL A 55 -15.51 0.76 6.43
C VAL A 55 -15.27 1.41 5.06
N ILE A 56 -15.55 0.69 3.98
CA ILE A 56 -15.39 1.24 2.62
C ILE A 56 -16.24 2.48 2.43
N ARG A 57 -17.52 2.45 2.77
CA ARG A 57 -18.41 3.63 2.69
C ARG A 57 -17.83 4.82 3.45
N LYS A 58 -17.33 4.60 4.66
CA LYS A 58 -16.72 5.67 5.46
C LYS A 58 -15.45 6.25 4.82
N LEU A 59 -14.63 5.42 4.17
CA LEU A 59 -13.47 5.88 3.44
C LEU A 59 -13.89 6.69 2.20
N GLU A 60 -14.88 6.23 1.43
CA GLU A 60 -15.43 6.94 0.27
C GLU A 60 -16.05 8.29 0.65
N GLU A 61 -16.79 8.37 1.75
CA GLU A 61 -17.33 9.64 2.27
C GLU A 61 -16.26 10.67 2.58
N THR A 62 -15.09 10.21 3.06
CA THR A 62 -14.00 11.11 3.48
C THR A 62 -13.08 11.50 2.32
N TRP A 63 -12.85 10.61 1.36
CA TRP A 63 -11.87 10.76 0.28
C TRP A 63 -12.45 10.38 -1.10
N SER A 64 -13.69 10.79 -1.38
CA SER A 64 -14.45 10.40 -2.59
C SER A 64 -13.71 10.62 -3.91
N GLU A 65 -12.89 11.66 -4.01
CA GLU A 65 -12.16 12.00 -5.24
C GLU A 65 -10.87 11.17 -5.43
N GLN A 66 -10.36 10.56 -4.35
CA GLN A 66 -9.09 9.84 -4.36
C GLN A 66 -9.28 8.32 -4.34
N ILE A 67 -10.39 7.81 -3.82
CA ILE A 67 -10.64 6.39 -3.68
C ILE A 67 -11.33 5.82 -4.93
N LYS A 68 -10.77 4.72 -5.42
CA LYS A 68 -11.36 3.88 -6.47
C LYS A 68 -11.58 2.47 -5.93
N ILE A 69 -12.83 1.99 -5.97
CA ILE A 69 -13.18 0.64 -5.53
C ILE A 69 -13.27 -0.29 -6.73
N VAL A 70 -12.52 -1.39 -6.68
CA VAL A 70 -12.58 -2.49 -7.65
C VAL A 70 -13.17 -3.71 -6.95
N ARG A 71 -14.34 -4.18 -7.41
CA ARG A 71 -15.01 -5.34 -6.81
C ARG A 71 -14.91 -6.56 -7.72
N LEU A 72 -14.22 -7.59 -7.27
CA LEU A 72 -14.18 -8.87 -7.98
C LEU A 72 -15.44 -9.67 -7.64
N PRO A 73 -16.01 -10.43 -8.59
CA PRO A 73 -17.24 -11.19 -8.36
C PRO A 73 -17.05 -12.35 -7.39
N GLU A 74 -15.83 -12.85 -7.27
CA GLU A 74 -15.46 -13.99 -6.41
C GLU A 74 -14.06 -13.80 -5.83
N ASN A 75 -13.77 -14.47 -4.71
CA ASN A 75 -12.42 -14.52 -4.14
C ASN A 75 -11.53 -15.40 -5.00
N ARG A 76 -10.49 -14.81 -5.57
CA ARG A 76 -9.50 -15.47 -6.43
C ARG A 76 -8.08 -15.46 -5.83
N GLY A 77 -7.95 -14.92 -4.65
CA GLY A 77 -6.68 -14.79 -3.95
C GLY A 77 -5.89 -13.52 -4.31
N ILE A 78 -4.83 -13.29 -3.55
CA ILE A 78 -4.07 -12.02 -3.59
C ILE A 78 -3.47 -11.70 -4.97
N GLY A 79 -2.98 -12.70 -5.70
CA GLY A 79 -2.35 -12.49 -7.01
C GLY A 79 -3.29 -11.87 -8.03
N PRO A 80 -4.45 -12.49 -8.34
CA PRO A 80 -5.47 -11.92 -9.21
C PRO A 80 -6.02 -10.57 -8.72
N ALA A 81 -6.18 -10.39 -7.41
CA ALA A 81 -6.63 -9.12 -6.84
C ALA A 81 -5.62 -8.00 -7.09
N LEU A 82 -4.32 -8.26 -6.87
CA LEU A 82 -3.26 -7.29 -7.16
C LEU A 82 -3.17 -6.99 -8.66
N ALA A 83 -3.30 -7.99 -9.54
CA ALA A 83 -3.28 -7.79 -10.97
C ALA A 83 -4.42 -6.84 -11.42
N ALA A 84 -5.65 -7.10 -10.97
CA ALA A 84 -6.80 -6.23 -11.27
C ALA A 84 -6.61 -4.80 -10.69
N GLY A 85 -5.97 -4.71 -9.53
CA GLY A 85 -5.64 -3.44 -8.91
C GLY A 85 -4.61 -2.64 -9.70
N VAL A 86 -3.53 -3.28 -10.15
CA VAL A 86 -2.48 -2.66 -10.99
C VAL A 86 -3.10 -2.11 -12.28
N GLU A 87 -3.93 -2.90 -12.97
CA GLU A 87 -4.64 -2.45 -14.18
C GLU A 87 -5.59 -1.27 -13.91
N SER A 88 -6.04 -1.12 -12.68
CA SER A 88 -6.95 -0.06 -12.27
C SER A 88 -6.26 1.22 -11.81
N CYS A 89 -4.98 1.16 -11.48
CA CYS A 89 -4.18 2.33 -11.08
C CYS A 89 -3.92 3.26 -12.27
N ARG A 90 -4.02 4.57 -12.03
CA ARG A 90 -3.72 5.59 -13.05
C ARG A 90 -2.27 6.04 -13.07
N ASN A 91 -1.53 5.79 -11.99
CA ASN A 91 -0.13 6.16 -11.88
C ASN A 91 0.76 4.92 -12.06
N ASN A 92 1.91 5.10 -12.72
CA ASN A 92 2.90 4.03 -12.90
C ASN A 92 3.62 3.66 -11.62
N LEU A 93 3.64 4.55 -10.63
CA LEU A 93 4.24 4.31 -9.34
C LEU A 93 3.17 3.85 -8.35
N ILE A 94 3.31 2.64 -7.83
CA ILE A 94 2.30 1.99 -7.01
C ILE A 94 2.85 1.63 -5.63
N ALA A 95 2.25 2.16 -4.57
CA ALA A 95 2.49 1.77 -3.19
C ALA A 95 1.56 0.61 -2.81
N ARG A 96 2.09 -0.62 -2.81
CA ARG A 96 1.33 -1.75 -2.28
C ARG A 96 1.24 -1.68 -0.77
N MET A 97 0.07 -2.03 -0.23
CA MET A 97 -0.18 -2.11 1.21
C MET A 97 -1.13 -3.27 1.51
N ASP A 98 -0.81 -4.05 2.53
CA ASP A 98 -1.71 -5.09 3.03
C ASP A 98 -2.77 -4.46 3.95
N SER A 99 -3.95 -5.08 4.02
CA SER A 99 -5.12 -4.51 4.71
C SER A 99 -5.08 -4.64 6.24
N ASP A 100 -4.07 -5.31 6.78
CA ASP A 100 -3.83 -5.54 8.20
C ASP A 100 -2.54 -4.88 8.74
N ASP A 101 -1.76 -4.25 7.86
CA ASP A 101 -0.51 -3.56 8.22
C ASP A 101 -0.72 -2.06 8.48
N ILE A 102 0.25 -1.42 9.14
CA ILE A 102 0.27 0.03 9.37
C ILE A 102 1.56 0.64 8.80
N ALA A 103 1.42 1.59 7.89
CA ALA A 103 2.55 2.30 7.32
C ALA A 103 3.01 3.45 8.24
N CYS A 104 4.33 3.60 8.39
CA CYS A 104 4.89 4.80 9.02
C CYS A 104 4.57 6.06 8.19
N PRO A 105 4.34 7.22 8.83
CA PRO A 105 3.92 8.43 8.12
C PRO A 105 4.83 8.88 6.98
N GLU A 106 6.13 8.66 7.07
CA GLU A 106 7.11 9.06 6.05
C GLU A 106 7.52 7.91 5.10
N ARG A 107 6.81 6.77 5.13
CA ARG A 107 7.16 5.62 4.29
C ARG A 107 7.21 6.01 2.82
N CYS A 108 6.12 6.53 2.29
CA CYS A 108 6.03 6.88 0.86
C CYS A 108 7.02 8.00 0.48
N GLU A 109 7.20 9.01 1.32
CA GLU A 109 8.20 10.06 1.09
C GLU A 109 9.61 9.50 0.92
N LYS A 110 10.03 8.63 1.84
CA LYS A 110 11.36 8.00 1.82
C LYS A 110 11.56 7.12 0.58
N GLN A 111 10.55 6.35 0.18
CA GLN A 111 10.60 5.50 -1.00
C GLN A 111 10.59 6.32 -2.30
N LEU A 112 9.77 7.36 -2.39
CA LEU A 112 9.77 8.29 -3.54
C LEU A 112 11.11 8.98 -3.77
N VAL A 113 11.84 9.31 -2.69
CA VAL A 113 13.21 9.85 -2.79
C VAL A 113 14.15 8.87 -3.48
N GLN A 114 14.02 7.55 -3.23
CA GLN A 114 14.85 6.54 -3.87
C GLN A 114 14.59 6.46 -5.39
N PHE A 115 13.32 6.45 -5.79
CA PHE A 115 12.93 6.46 -7.21
C PHE A 115 13.41 7.72 -7.94
N ARG A 116 13.35 8.88 -7.28
CA ARG A 116 13.89 10.13 -7.84
C ARG A 116 15.39 10.08 -8.04
N GLY A 117 16.12 9.49 -7.09
CA GLY A 117 17.58 9.38 -7.12
C GLY A 117 18.10 8.33 -8.10
N ASN A 118 17.27 7.36 -8.48
CA ASN A 118 17.62 6.27 -9.37
C ASN A 118 16.47 5.94 -10.34
N PRO A 119 16.46 6.49 -11.55
CA PRO A 119 15.42 6.22 -12.55
C PRO A 119 15.34 4.75 -13.03
N ALA A 120 16.40 3.96 -12.81
CA ALA A 120 16.41 2.54 -13.14
C ALA A 120 15.85 1.64 -12.03
N LEU A 121 15.43 2.23 -10.90
CA LEU A 121 14.88 1.49 -9.77
C LEU A 121 13.46 1.02 -10.10
N ALA A 122 13.26 -0.30 -10.14
CA ALA A 122 11.94 -0.89 -10.38
C ALA A 122 11.17 -1.22 -9.10
N LEU A 123 11.86 -1.45 -7.98
CA LEU A 123 11.25 -1.81 -6.71
C LEU A 123 11.98 -1.16 -5.53
N ALA A 124 11.23 -0.61 -4.58
CA ALA A 124 11.74 -0.18 -3.28
C ALA A 124 10.91 -0.84 -2.17
N SER A 125 11.58 -1.34 -1.15
CA SER A 125 10.97 -1.92 0.04
C SER A 125 11.49 -1.24 1.30
N GLY A 126 10.80 -1.44 2.42
CA GLY A 126 11.18 -0.93 3.75
C GLY A 126 11.42 -2.05 4.74
N ALA A 127 11.94 -1.70 5.91
CA ALA A 127 11.99 -2.60 7.05
C ALA A 127 10.59 -2.81 7.63
N ILE A 128 10.32 -4.00 8.16
CA ILE A 128 9.07 -4.38 8.82
C ILE A 128 9.37 -4.53 10.31
N ALA A 129 8.49 -3.99 11.16
CA ALA A 129 8.49 -4.24 12.59
C ALA A 129 7.22 -5.01 12.96
N GLU A 130 7.37 -6.17 13.57
CA GLU A 130 6.25 -6.93 14.11
C GLU A 130 5.81 -6.34 15.45
N PHE A 131 4.51 -6.27 15.70
CA PHE A 131 3.94 -5.81 16.95
C PHE A 131 2.67 -6.57 17.30
N GLU A 132 2.42 -6.73 18.59
CA GLU A 132 1.18 -7.30 19.12
C GLU A 132 0.28 -6.18 19.63
N MET A 133 -0.99 -6.20 19.25
CA MET A 133 -2.00 -5.28 19.77
C MET A 133 -2.86 -5.95 20.84
N ASP A 134 -2.51 -5.78 22.09
CA ASP A 134 -3.27 -6.34 23.22
C ASP A 134 -4.62 -5.63 23.48
N SER A 135 -4.76 -4.40 22.97
CA SER A 135 -6.00 -3.62 23.12
C SER A 135 -6.08 -2.46 22.12
N LEU A 136 -7.31 -2.02 21.85
CA LEU A 136 -7.62 -0.86 20.99
C LEU A 136 -6.97 0.45 21.50
N GLU A 137 -6.79 0.60 22.84
CA GLU A 137 -6.19 1.79 23.43
C GLU A 137 -4.69 1.89 23.18
N LYS A 138 -3.96 0.77 23.16
CA LYS A 138 -2.54 0.75 22.83
C LYS A 138 -2.31 1.17 21.38
N ALA A 139 -3.17 0.72 20.44
CA ALA A 139 -3.10 1.09 19.04
C ALA A 139 -3.31 2.59 18.79
N ALA A 140 -4.19 3.22 19.59
CA ALA A 140 -4.47 4.66 19.45
C ALA A 140 -3.34 5.55 19.98
N ASN A 141 -2.55 5.04 20.94
CA ASN A 141 -1.50 5.78 21.64
C ASN A 141 -0.08 5.38 21.24
N MET A 142 0.07 4.51 20.24
CA MET A 142 1.39 4.09 19.76
C MET A 142 2.12 5.29 19.16
N GLN A 143 3.02 5.86 19.93
CA GLN A 143 4.02 6.80 19.47
C GLN A 143 5.14 5.96 18.85
N TRP A 144 5.21 5.96 17.53
CA TRP A 144 6.19 5.18 16.77
C TRP A 144 7.60 5.70 17.02
N THR A 145 8.32 5.11 17.96
CA THR A 145 9.77 5.18 17.97
C THR A 145 10.29 4.02 17.13
N ILE A 146 10.53 4.27 15.86
CA ILE A 146 11.30 3.32 15.05
C ILE A 146 12.74 3.49 15.48
N ASP A 147 13.25 2.54 16.24
CA ASP A 147 14.69 2.31 16.32
C ASP A 147 15.13 1.89 14.91
N THR A 148 15.56 2.86 14.12
CA THR A 148 16.25 2.57 12.87
C THR A 148 17.43 1.65 13.22
N PRO A 149 17.52 0.46 12.60
CA PRO A 149 18.69 -0.39 12.79
C PRO A 149 19.94 0.45 12.54
N LYS A 150 20.88 0.49 13.47
CA LYS A 150 22.09 1.31 13.39
C LYS A 150 23.01 0.91 12.24
N GLU A 151 22.72 -0.20 11.57
CA GLU A 151 23.39 -0.66 10.36
C GLU A 151 22.35 -1.11 9.33
N PRO A 152 22.53 -0.76 8.04
CA PRO A 152 21.67 -1.29 6.99
C PRO A 152 21.79 -2.82 6.99
N VAL A 153 20.64 -3.50 7.08
CA VAL A 153 20.59 -4.95 6.90
C VAL A 153 21.16 -5.23 5.51
N LYS A 154 22.32 -5.89 5.43
CA LYS A 154 22.87 -6.35 4.16
C LYS A 154 21.90 -7.37 3.59
N ILE A 155 21.18 -6.97 2.56
CA ILE A 155 20.42 -7.92 1.73
C ILE A 155 21.49 -8.83 1.10
N PRO A 156 21.38 -10.17 1.26
CA PRO A 156 22.31 -11.09 0.59
C PRO A 156 22.32 -10.81 -0.91
N GLU A 157 23.50 -10.80 -1.53
CA GLU A 157 23.68 -10.51 -2.96
C GLU A 157 22.93 -11.49 -3.89
N ASP A 158 22.51 -12.63 -3.35
CA ASP A 158 21.72 -13.68 -4.00
C ASP A 158 20.21 -13.52 -3.79
N CYS A 159 19.74 -12.53 -3.05
CA CYS A 159 18.33 -12.17 -2.98
C CYS A 159 17.96 -11.28 -4.19
N CYS A 160 18.24 -11.79 -5.39
CA CYS A 160 17.76 -11.20 -6.63
C CYS A 160 16.25 -11.44 -6.75
N ILE A 161 15.44 -10.49 -6.27
CA ILE A 161 14.09 -10.34 -6.80
C ILE A 161 14.22 -9.71 -8.19
N THR A 162 14.80 -10.45 -9.12
CA THR A 162 14.74 -10.15 -10.55
C THR A 162 13.38 -10.58 -11.07
N GLY A 163 12.36 -9.83 -10.73
CA GLY A 163 11.04 -9.95 -11.32
C GLY A 163 10.87 -9.00 -12.49
N THR A 164 11.69 -9.14 -13.54
CA THR A 164 11.30 -8.65 -14.86
C THR A 164 10.19 -9.56 -15.38
N ARG A 165 8.95 -9.36 -14.91
CA ARG A 165 7.80 -9.84 -15.64
C ARG A 165 7.50 -8.81 -16.71
N THR A 166 7.83 -9.16 -17.93
CA THR A 166 7.25 -8.56 -19.14
C THR A 166 5.75 -8.82 -19.05
N LEU A 167 4.97 -7.81 -18.64
CA LEU A 167 3.52 -7.85 -18.76
C LEU A 167 3.18 -7.79 -20.25
N PRO A 168 2.25 -8.62 -20.74
CA PRO A 168 1.84 -8.55 -22.15
C PRO A 168 1.13 -7.24 -22.41
N CYS A 169 1.60 -6.53 -23.43
CA CYS A 169 1.02 -5.34 -24.04
C CYS A 169 1.13 -3.99 -23.29
N GLY A 170 2.17 -3.23 -23.60
CA GLY A 170 2.05 -1.77 -23.74
C GLY A 170 2.10 -0.92 -22.47
N TYR A 171 2.42 -1.47 -21.33
CA TYR A 171 2.68 -0.70 -20.12
C TYR A 171 4.16 -0.31 -20.06
N GLU A 172 4.44 0.97 -20.16
CA GLU A 172 5.70 1.54 -19.71
C GLU A 172 5.83 1.20 -18.21
N GLU A 173 7.02 0.79 -17.80
CA GLU A 173 7.42 0.23 -16.50
C GLU A 173 6.52 0.61 -15.29
N ILE A 174 5.83 -0.38 -14.71
CA ILE A 174 5.12 -0.22 -13.44
C ILE A 174 6.14 -0.37 -12.31
N LEU A 175 6.32 0.68 -11.53
CA LEU A 175 7.21 0.69 -10.37
C LEU A 175 6.38 0.40 -9.11
N ILE A 176 6.69 -0.71 -8.42
CA ILE A 176 5.99 -1.13 -7.20
C ILE A 176 6.91 -0.88 -6.01
N PHE A 177 6.38 -0.22 -4.97
CA PHE A 177 7.04 -0.17 -3.68
C PHE A 177 6.13 -0.77 -2.60
N ALA A 178 6.69 -1.72 -1.86
CA ALA A 178 6.03 -2.47 -0.82
C ALA A 178 6.58 -2.07 0.57
#